data_6b8622a41c5ee463ba080c4de5c15486
#
_entry.id   6b8622a41c5ee463ba080c4de5c15486
#
_cell.length_a   1.000
_cell.length_b   1.000
_cell.length_c   1.000
_cell.angle_alpha   90.00
_cell.angle_beta   90.00
_cell.angle_gamma   90.00
#
_symmetry.space_group_name_H-M   'P 1'
#
loop_
_entity.id
_entity.type
_entity.pdbx_description
1 polymer ?
#
loop_
_entity_poly.entity_id
_entity_poly.type
_entity_poly.pdbx_seq_one_letter_code
_entity_poly.pdbx_strand_id
1 'polypeptide(L)'
;WKPAIRWQVDRIHVLKPIRFETFRRNEVGSKIPVNNVSAAQKRGSAEGLANYVEEDRQQRAMTLLRDVAYIIEAHFDMTDRAGPGDNEGKHLDIFRRRAESGQCFHMPCLGVREFPASFRLLGDEEPLPASLLSGNDRNRDLGWMLHDIDFRHHSTPRFFRAEMRDGVVHVPAWNSEEVKS
;
A
#
# COMPACT_ATOMS: atom_id res chain seq x y z
N TRP A 1 13.36 1.37 -3.85
CA TRP A 1 13.66 2.30 -2.75
C TRP A 1 15.15 2.65 -2.75
N LYS A 2 15.46 3.94 -2.57
CA LYS A 2 16.82 4.44 -2.38
C LYS A 2 16.83 5.44 -1.24
N PRO A 3 17.83 5.40 -0.35
CA PRO A 3 17.92 6.36 0.75
C PRO A 3 18.04 7.82 0.31
N ALA A 4 18.56 8.05 -0.91
CA ALA A 4 18.77 9.37 -1.49
C ALA A 4 17.47 10.12 -1.85
N ILE A 5 16.34 9.43 -1.95
CA ILE A 5 15.05 10.02 -2.31
C ILE A 5 13.94 9.56 -1.36
N ARG A 6 12.93 10.43 -1.18
CA ARG A 6 11.70 10.12 -0.46
C ARG A 6 10.51 10.44 -1.33
N TRP A 7 9.72 9.42 -1.64
CA TRP A 7 8.47 9.57 -2.37
C TRP A 7 7.36 10.12 -1.48
N GLN A 8 6.54 10.98 -2.05
CA GLN A 8 5.33 11.52 -1.45
C GLN A 8 4.19 11.38 -2.43
N VAL A 9 3.05 10.89 -1.96
CA VAL A 9 1.82 10.84 -2.76
C VAL A 9 1.13 12.19 -2.65
N ASP A 10 0.73 12.77 -3.77
CA ASP A 10 0.05 14.05 -3.83
C ASP A 10 -1.45 13.91 -4.01
N ARG A 11 -1.84 13.03 -4.95
CA ARG A 11 -3.24 12.81 -5.29
C ARG A 11 -3.51 11.35 -5.62
N ILE A 12 -4.72 10.91 -5.25
CA ILE A 12 -5.25 9.60 -5.60
C ILE A 12 -6.56 9.82 -6.36
N HIS A 13 -6.56 9.51 -7.66
CA HIS A 13 -7.77 9.54 -8.45
C HIS A 13 -8.46 8.20 -8.35
N VAL A 14 -9.72 8.20 -7.96
CA VAL A 14 -10.55 7.01 -7.89
C VAL A 14 -11.28 6.84 -9.21
N LEU A 15 -10.97 5.77 -9.93
CA LEU A 15 -11.50 5.55 -11.28
C LEU A 15 -12.77 4.72 -11.29
N LYS A 16 -13.01 3.91 -10.27
CA LYS A 16 -14.16 3.00 -10.21
C LYS A 16 -14.97 3.20 -8.93
N PRO A 17 -16.27 2.94 -8.96
CA PRO A 17 -17.14 3.04 -7.79
C PRO A 17 -16.64 2.18 -6.63
N ILE A 18 -16.77 2.71 -5.40
CA ILE A 18 -16.41 2.01 -4.19
C ILE A 18 -17.45 0.90 -3.94
N ARG A 19 -17.04 -0.33 -4.09
CA ARG A 19 -17.86 -1.53 -3.86
C ARG A 19 -17.22 -2.41 -2.82
N PHE A 20 -17.99 -2.78 -1.80
CA PHE A 20 -17.53 -3.69 -0.76
C PHE A 20 -18.00 -5.11 -1.04
N GLU A 21 -17.15 -6.06 -0.73
CA GLU A 21 -17.44 -7.48 -0.75
C GLU A 21 -17.02 -8.11 0.57
N THR A 22 -17.86 -8.95 1.15
CA THR A 22 -17.53 -9.70 2.36
C THR A 22 -17.16 -11.13 1.98
N PHE A 23 -15.96 -11.48 2.36
CA PHE A 23 -15.38 -12.78 2.10
C PHE A 23 -15.15 -13.51 3.44
N ARG A 24 -15.55 -14.78 3.50
CA ARG A 24 -15.32 -15.63 4.67
C ARG A 24 -14.41 -16.78 4.28
N ARG A 25 -13.45 -17.06 5.13
CA ARG A 25 -12.54 -18.18 4.94
C ARG A 25 -12.25 -18.88 6.27
N ASN A 26 -11.89 -20.15 6.18
CA ASN A 26 -11.38 -20.91 7.30
C ASN A 26 -9.87 -20.68 7.38
N GLU A 27 -9.40 -20.30 8.54
CA GLU A 27 -7.99 -20.12 8.85
C GLU A 27 -7.62 -20.98 10.06
N VAL A 28 -6.32 -21.23 10.25
CA VAL A 28 -5.81 -21.79 11.47
C VAL A 28 -6.00 -20.78 12.60
N GLY A 29 -6.58 -21.19 13.72
CA GLY A 29 -6.95 -20.32 14.83
C GLY A 29 -5.75 -19.88 15.66
N SER A 30 -4.75 -20.75 15.83
CA SER A 30 -3.59 -20.51 16.69
C SER A 30 -2.29 -20.36 15.89
N LYS A 31 -1.31 -19.71 16.51
CA LYS A 31 0.06 -19.66 16.00
C LYS A 31 0.87 -20.78 16.63
N ILE A 32 1.79 -21.37 15.87
CA ILE A 32 2.75 -22.30 16.43
C ILE A 32 3.60 -21.57 17.51
N PRO A 33 3.63 -22.06 18.76
CA PRO A 33 4.42 -21.42 19.82
C PRO A 33 5.92 -21.35 19.47
N VAL A 34 6.56 -20.23 19.77
CA VAL A 34 7.98 -20.02 19.48
C VAL A 34 8.86 -21.09 20.12
N ASN A 35 8.49 -21.56 21.32
CA ASN A 35 9.22 -22.63 22.02
C ASN A 35 9.22 -23.94 21.23
N ASN A 36 8.11 -24.27 20.55
CA ASN A 36 8.02 -25.46 19.70
C ASN A 36 8.92 -25.33 18.47
N VAL A 37 8.97 -24.13 17.86
CA VAL A 37 9.89 -23.84 16.75
C VAL A 37 11.33 -23.99 17.18
N SER A 38 11.70 -23.42 18.33
CA SER A 38 13.06 -23.51 18.88
C SER A 38 13.45 -24.96 19.22
N ALA A 39 12.51 -25.75 19.73
CA ALA A 39 12.73 -27.18 20.02
C ALA A 39 12.94 -27.99 18.74
N ALA A 40 12.16 -27.71 17.68
CA ALA A 40 12.30 -28.32 16.36
C ALA A 40 13.66 -27.98 15.71
N GLN A 41 14.10 -26.72 15.81
CA GLN A 41 15.43 -26.31 15.34
C GLN A 41 16.55 -27.06 16.04
N LYS A 42 16.47 -27.20 17.37
CA LYS A 42 17.47 -27.97 18.16
C LYS A 42 17.51 -29.46 17.80
N ARG A 43 16.35 -30.04 17.46
CA ARG A 43 16.26 -31.46 17.04
C ARG A 43 16.69 -31.65 15.57
N GLY A 44 16.78 -30.59 14.79
CA GLY A 44 17.04 -30.66 13.32
C GLY A 44 15.86 -31.28 12.55
N SER A 45 14.64 -31.27 13.09
CA SER A 45 13.45 -31.85 12.46
C SER A 45 12.22 -30.99 12.70
N ALA A 46 11.44 -30.76 11.66
CA ALA A 46 10.14 -30.09 11.74
C ALA A 46 8.96 -31.06 11.99
N GLU A 47 9.23 -32.34 12.24
CA GLU A 47 8.21 -33.34 12.54
C GLU A 47 7.36 -32.93 13.73
N GLY A 48 6.05 -32.98 13.59
CA GLY A 48 5.08 -32.53 14.60
C GLY A 48 4.98 -31.01 14.77
N LEU A 49 5.66 -30.22 13.94
CA LEU A 49 5.57 -28.76 13.94
C LEU A 49 4.62 -28.28 12.82
N ALA A 50 3.36 -28.58 12.98
CA ALA A 50 2.32 -28.16 12.02
C ALA A 50 1.02 -27.87 12.77
N ASN A 51 0.25 -26.93 12.23
CA ASN A 51 -1.15 -26.71 12.60
C ASN A 51 -2.00 -26.95 11.35
N TYR A 52 -3.02 -27.76 11.51
CA TYR A 52 -3.95 -28.10 10.42
C TYR A 52 -5.27 -27.39 10.63
N VAL A 53 -5.83 -26.82 9.56
CA VAL A 53 -7.11 -26.10 9.62
C VAL A 53 -8.28 -27.00 9.98
N GLU A 54 -8.16 -28.31 9.76
CA GLU A 54 -9.16 -29.31 10.14
C GLU A 54 -9.26 -29.49 11.66
N GLU A 55 -8.15 -29.29 12.37
CA GLU A 55 -8.03 -29.50 13.82
C GLU A 55 -8.23 -28.20 14.62
N ASP A 56 -7.81 -27.07 14.03
CA ASP A 56 -7.80 -25.75 14.68
C ASP A 56 -8.44 -24.72 13.75
N ARG A 57 -9.70 -24.94 13.38
CA ARG A 57 -10.44 -24.09 12.45
C ARG A 57 -11.02 -22.86 13.11
N GLN A 58 -10.67 -21.71 12.56
CA GLN A 58 -11.31 -20.44 12.87
C GLN A 58 -11.88 -19.81 11.59
N GLN A 59 -13.19 -19.55 11.56
CA GLN A 59 -13.80 -18.80 10.47
C GLN A 59 -13.58 -17.30 10.69
N ARG A 60 -12.96 -16.65 9.70
CA ARG A 60 -12.75 -15.20 9.71
C ARG A 60 -13.48 -14.56 8.55
N ALA A 61 -14.14 -13.42 8.83
CA ALA A 61 -14.74 -12.57 7.83
C ALA A 61 -13.81 -11.39 7.53
N MET A 62 -13.69 -11.07 6.26
CA MET A 62 -12.93 -9.91 5.77
C MET A 62 -13.85 -9.10 4.85
N THR A 63 -13.88 -7.79 5.04
CA THR A 63 -14.51 -6.87 4.09
C THR A 63 -13.42 -6.26 3.23
N LEU A 64 -13.57 -6.33 1.93
CA LEU A 64 -12.61 -5.85 0.96
C LEU A 64 -13.30 -4.97 -0.09
N LEU A 65 -12.49 -4.15 -0.77
CA LEU A 65 -12.93 -3.40 -1.94
C LEU A 65 -12.80 -4.29 -3.18
N ARG A 66 -13.85 -4.30 -3.99
CA ARG A 66 -13.91 -5.08 -5.22
C ARG A 66 -13.67 -4.21 -6.45
N ASP A 67 -12.92 -4.74 -7.42
CA ASP A 67 -12.74 -4.15 -8.74
C ASP A 67 -12.30 -2.68 -8.69
N VAL A 68 -11.23 -2.41 -7.96
CA VAL A 68 -10.69 -1.05 -7.78
C VAL A 68 -9.72 -0.66 -8.88
N ALA A 69 -9.68 0.63 -9.21
CA ALA A 69 -8.66 1.22 -10.07
C ALA A 69 -8.36 2.64 -9.61
N TYR A 70 -7.07 2.97 -9.56
CA TYR A 70 -6.58 4.25 -9.10
C TYR A 70 -5.52 4.82 -10.04
N ILE A 71 -5.43 6.16 -10.11
CA ILE A 71 -4.22 6.83 -10.57
C ILE A 71 -3.60 7.47 -9.35
N ILE A 72 -2.31 7.28 -9.17
CA ILE A 72 -1.55 7.86 -8.07
C ILE A 72 -0.58 8.88 -8.67
N GLU A 73 -0.74 10.14 -8.29
CA GLU A 73 0.23 11.19 -8.55
C GLU A 73 1.15 11.31 -7.35
N ALA A 74 2.44 11.33 -7.61
CA ALA A 74 3.45 11.39 -6.57
C ALA A 74 4.69 12.11 -7.08
N HIS A 75 5.39 12.77 -6.18
CA HIS A 75 6.72 13.31 -6.42
C HIS A 75 7.73 12.71 -5.44
N PHE A 76 8.98 13.01 -5.64
CA PHE A 76 10.01 12.68 -4.65
C PHE A 76 10.90 13.88 -4.37
N ASP A 77 11.36 13.97 -3.13
CA ASP A 77 12.39 14.90 -2.69
C ASP A 77 13.74 14.20 -2.56
N MET A 78 14.81 14.94 -2.81
CA MET A 78 16.15 14.50 -2.43
C MET A 78 16.30 14.57 -0.92
N THR A 79 16.91 13.54 -0.33
CA THR A 79 17.17 13.47 1.11
C THR A 79 18.61 13.89 1.45
N ASP A 80 18.88 14.11 2.73
CA ASP A 80 20.20 14.32 3.30
C ASP A 80 21.19 13.15 3.12
N ARG A 81 20.67 11.99 2.65
CA ARG A 81 21.48 10.80 2.34
C ARG A 81 21.84 10.69 0.86
N ALA A 82 21.55 11.73 0.07
CA ALA A 82 21.99 11.81 -1.32
C ALA A 82 23.50 11.98 -1.39
N GLY A 83 24.18 11.14 -2.15
CA GLY A 83 25.61 11.23 -2.38
C GLY A 83 25.95 12.18 -3.54
N PRO A 84 27.26 12.45 -3.78
CA PRO A 84 27.70 13.39 -4.82
C PRO A 84 27.27 13.02 -6.25
N GLY A 85 26.96 11.76 -6.48
CA GLY A 85 26.48 11.26 -7.77
C GLY A 85 24.96 11.14 -7.88
N ASP A 86 24.21 11.58 -6.88
CA ASP A 86 22.76 11.54 -6.88
C ASP A 86 22.18 12.91 -7.28
N ASN A 87 21.23 12.92 -8.18
CA ASN A 87 20.46 14.09 -8.60
C ASN A 87 19.05 13.65 -9.04
N GLU A 88 18.14 14.60 -9.12
CA GLU A 88 16.74 14.35 -9.47
C GLU A 88 16.59 13.66 -10.83
N GLY A 89 17.27 14.16 -11.87
CA GLY A 89 17.18 13.59 -13.22
C GLY A 89 17.55 12.11 -13.26
N LYS A 90 18.67 11.74 -12.62
CA LYS A 90 19.10 10.34 -12.52
C LYS A 90 18.05 9.44 -11.87
N HIS A 91 17.44 9.92 -10.78
CA HIS A 91 16.43 9.13 -10.08
C HIS A 91 15.13 9.03 -10.87
N LEU A 92 14.72 10.12 -11.54
CA LEU A 92 13.56 10.13 -12.42
C LEU A 92 13.73 9.19 -13.60
N ASP A 93 14.89 9.22 -14.28
CA ASP A 93 15.19 8.33 -15.41
C ASP A 93 15.20 6.84 -14.98
N ILE A 94 15.76 6.54 -13.82
CA ILE A 94 15.73 5.19 -13.27
C ILE A 94 14.31 4.74 -13.00
N PHE A 95 13.47 5.62 -12.43
CA PHE A 95 12.08 5.33 -12.15
C PHE A 95 11.31 5.08 -13.44
N ARG A 96 11.37 6.02 -14.41
CA ARG A 96 10.66 5.92 -15.69
C ARG A 96 11.01 4.62 -16.42
N ARG A 97 12.28 4.36 -16.66
CA ARG A 97 12.74 3.14 -17.33
C ARG A 97 12.22 1.86 -16.68
N ARG A 98 12.20 1.80 -15.34
CA ARG A 98 11.71 0.62 -14.63
C ARG A 98 10.20 0.50 -14.68
N ALA A 99 9.49 1.60 -14.47
CA ALA A 99 8.04 1.62 -14.47
C ALA A 99 7.47 1.29 -15.86
N GLU A 100 8.06 1.84 -16.94
CA GLU A 100 7.72 1.51 -18.34
C GLU A 100 7.91 0.03 -18.65
N SER A 101 8.96 -0.58 -18.08
CA SER A 101 9.24 -2.00 -18.23
C SER A 101 8.45 -2.90 -17.26
N GLY A 102 7.53 -2.33 -16.46
CA GLY A 102 6.77 -3.07 -15.44
C GLY A 102 7.63 -3.63 -14.30
N GLN A 103 8.84 -3.11 -14.11
CA GLN A 103 9.74 -3.58 -13.07
C GLN A 103 9.41 -2.98 -11.71
N CYS A 104 9.30 -3.83 -10.71
CA CYS A 104 9.14 -3.43 -9.31
C CYS A 104 10.01 -4.31 -8.41
N PHE A 105 10.48 -3.75 -7.29
CA PHE A 105 11.23 -4.51 -6.30
C PHE A 105 10.31 -5.43 -5.49
N HIS A 106 9.16 -4.93 -5.11
CA HIS A 106 8.06 -5.69 -4.53
C HIS A 106 6.85 -5.57 -5.43
N MET A 107 6.16 -6.67 -5.67
CA MET A 107 4.87 -6.63 -6.37
C MET A 107 3.92 -5.70 -5.60
N PRO A 108 3.35 -4.69 -6.27
CA PRO A 108 2.34 -3.84 -5.65
C PRO A 108 1.16 -4.67 -5.15
N CYS A 109 0.61 -4.29 -4.02
CA CYS A 109 -0.61 -4.90 -3.49
C CYS A 109 -1.51 -3.82 -2.89
N LEU A 110 -2.81 -4.06 -2.92
CA LEU A 110 -3.82 -3.17 -2.38
C LEU A 110 -4.30 -3.69 -1.02
N GLY A 111 -3.68 -3.15 0.04
CA GLY A 111 -3.88 -3.58 1.42
C GLY A 111 -2.93 -4.71 1.79
N VAL A 112 -3.35 -5.97 1.69
CA VAL A 112 -2.53 -7.12 2.03
C VAL A 112 -1.95 -7.80 0.79
N ARG A 113 -0.84 -8.54 0.96
CA ARG A 113 -0.11 -9.19 -0.15
C ARG A 113 -0.91 -10.20 -0.96
N GLU A 114 -2.04 -10.65 -0.43
CA GLU A 114 -3.00 -11.53 -1.13
C GLU A 114 -3.70 -10.86 -2.31
N PHE A 115 -3.70 -9.52 -2.37
CA PHE A 115 -4.35 -8.74 -3.41
C PHE A 115 -3.31 -8.01 -4.27
N PRO A 116 -2.59 -8.74 -5.14
CA PRO A 116 -1.61 -8.12 -6.03
C PRO A 116 -2.32 -7.16 -6.99
N ALA A 117 -1.64 -6.05 -7.29
CA ALA A 117 -2.10 -5.05 -8.24
C ALA A 117 -1.18 -5.02 -9.45
N SER A 118 -1.75 -4.92 -10.64
CA SER A 118 -1.02 -4.51 -11.83
C SER A 118 -0.88 -2.99 -11.85
N PHE A 119 0.18 -2.51 -12.48
CA PHE A 119 0.40 -1.07 -12.66
C PHE A 119 0.97 -0.79 -14.04
N ARG A 120 0.82 0.43 -14.50
CA ARG A 120 1.54 1.00 -15.63
C ARG A 120 1.86 2.46 -15.35
N LEU A 121 2.93 2.95 -15.94
CA LEU A 121 3.23 4.37 -15.93
C LEU A 121 2.34 5.07 -16.96
N LEU A 122 1.75 6.21 -16.59
CA LEU A 122 1.10 7.11 -17.54
C LEU A 122 2.17 8.02 -18.15
N GLY A 123 2.10 8.25 -19.45
CA GLY A 123 2.96 9.23 -20.12
C GLY A 123 2.60 10.66 -19.73
N ASP A 124 3.58 11.56 -19.76
CA ASP A 124 3.40 12.96 -19.35
C ASP A 124 2.31 13.69 -20.16
N GLU A 125 2.12 13.33 -21.43
CA GLU A 125 1.10 13.92 -22.32
C GLU A 125 -0.15 13.03 -22.46
N GLU A 126 -0.16 11.87 -21.77
CA GLU A 126 -1.31 10.97 -21.83
C GLU A 126 -2.48 11.55 -21.02
N PRO A 127 -3.67 11.69 -21.59
CA PRO A 127 -4.83 12.15 -20.83
C PRO A 127 -5.18 11.16 -19.74
N LEU A 128 -5.54 11.67 -18.57
CA LEU A 128 -5.96 10.81 -17.47
C LEU A 128 -7.17 9.96 -17.89
N PRO A 129 -7.16 8.66 -17.62
CA PRO A 129 -8.32 7.81 -17.84
C PRO A 129 -9.57 8.35 -17.18
N ALA A 130 -10.69 8.30 -17.88
CA ALA A 130 -11.95 8.78 -17.36
C ALA A 130 -12.39 7.98 -16.13
N SER A 131 -12.83 8.68 -15.10
CA SER A 131 -13.44 8.04 -13.93
C SER A 131 -14.86 7.56 -14.28
N LEU A 132 -15.20 6.36 -13.83
CA LEU A 132 -16.53 5.76 -13.93
C LEU A 132 -17.44 6.17 -12.75
N LEU A 133 -16.97 7.04 -11.86
CA LEU A 133 -17.77 7.60 -10.80
C LEU A 133 -18.84 8.55 -11.35
N SER A 134 -20.04 8.47 -10.82
CA SER A 134 -21.17 9.30 -11.21
C SER A 134 -21.85 9.96 -10.02
N GLY A 135 -22.42 11.13 -10.24
CA GLY A 135 -23.23 11.82 -9.24
C GLY A 135 -22.54 11.96 -7.87
N ASN A 136 -23.24 11.55 -6.84
CA ASN A 136 -22.78 11.66 -5.44
C ASN A 136 -21.56 10.79 -5.11
N ASP A 137 -21.27 9.78 -5.93
CA ASP A 137 -20.10 8.91 -5.71
C ASP A 137 -18.77 9.65 -5.92
N ARG A 138 -18.80 10.83 -6.56
CA ARG A 138 -17.60 11.64 -6.80
C ARG A 138 -17.15 12.44 -5.57
N ASN A 139 -18.06 12.67 -4.62
CA ASN A 139 -17.80 13.47 -3.43
C ASN A 139 -18.15 12.65 -2.20
N ARG A 140 -17.14 12.27 -1.42
CA ARG A 140 -17.33 11.38 -0.29
C ARG A 140 -16.29 11.62 0.81
N ASP A 141 -16.74 11.70 2.05
CA ASP A 141 -15.86 11.57 3.21
C ASP A 141 -15.47 10.09 3.37
N LEU A 142 -14.17 9.81 3.27
CA LEU A 142 -13.60 8.47 3.41
C LEU A 142 -13.12 8.18 4.84
N GLY A 143 -13.23 9.16 5.74
CA GLY A 143 -12.78 9.02 7.12
C GLY A 143 -11.27 9.20 7.29
N TRP A 144 -10.73 8.61 8.35
CA TRP A 144 -9.29 8.63 8.63
C TRP A 144 -8.57 7.62 7.77
N MET A 145 -7.59 8.10 7.01
CA MET A 145 -6.73 7.28 6.15
C MET A 145 -5.30 7.33 6.65
N LEU A 146 -4.61 6.19 6.63
CA LEU A 146 -3.20 6.14 6.94
C LEU A 146 -2.43 6.97 5.91
N HIS A 147 -1.69 7.97 6.41
CA HIS A 147 -0.79 8.79 5.59
C HIS A 147 0.54 8.06 5.36
N ASP A 148 1.21 7.71 6.47
CA ASP A 148 2.49 6.99 6.45
C ASP A 148 2.81 6.48 7.86
N ILE A 149 3.92 5.76 8.00
CA ILE A 149 4.46 5.31 9.28
C ILE A 149 5.77 6.02 9.56
N ASP A 150 5.83 6.74 10.68
CA ASP A 150 7.06 7.39 11.12
C ASP A 150 8.01 6.40 11.79
N PHE A 151 8.86 5.78 10.98
CA PHE A 151 9.85 4.82 11.46
C PHE A 151 10.96 5.44 12.33
N ARG A 152 11.12 6.77 12.32
CA ARG A 152 12.08 7.49 13.17
C ARG A 152 11.56 7.64 14.59
N HIS A 153 10.24 7.66 14.77
CA HIS A 153 9.57 7.82 16.05
C HIS A 153 8.74 6.58 16.39
N HIS A 154 9.43 5.48 16.74
CA HIS A 154 8.82 4.21 17.21
C HIS A 154 7.79 3.59 16.26
N SER A 155 7.92 3.80 14.95
CA SER A 155 6.97 3.33 13.95
C SER A 155 5.55 3.83 14.20
N THR A 156 5.42 5.10 14.58
CA THR A 156 4.14 5.73 14.87
C THR A 156 3.34 5.94 13.56
N PRO A 157 2.13 5.40 13.45
CA PRO A 157 1.29 5.64 12.29
C PRO A 157 0.75 7.08 12.31
N ARG A 158 0.70 7.69 11.13
CA ARG A 158 0.16 9.04 10.93
C ARG A 158 -1.04 8.97 10.00
N PHE A 159 -2.07 9.74 10.32
CA PHE A 159 -3.35 9.71 9.60
C PHE A 159 -3.75 11.10 9.14
N PHE A 160 -4.59 11.17 8.13
CA PHE A 160 -5.26 12.39 7.71
C PHE A 160 -6.74 12.12 7.42
N ARG A 161 -7.58 13.18 7.49
CA ARG A 161 -8.98 13.05 7.10
C ARG A 161 -9.08 13.07 5.59
N ALA A 162 -9.41 11.94 5.00
CA ALA A 162 -9.48 11.80 3.55
C ALA A 162 -10.89 12.18 3.06
N GLU A 163 -10.95 13.25 2.28
CA GLU A 163 -12.15 13.65 1.55
C GLU A 163 -11.91 13.48 0.07
N MET A 164 -12.77 12.71 -0.57
CA MET A 164 -12.79 12.62 -2.01
C MET A 164 -13.67 13.73 -2.57
N ARG A 165 -13.09 14.59 -3.40
CA ARG A 165 -13.77 15.68 -4.09
C ARG A 165 -13.60 15.49 -5.60
N ASP A 166 -14.70 15.42 -6.30
CA ASP A 166 -14.75 15.16 -7.74
C ASP A 166 -13.95 13.91 -8.19
N GLY A 167 -13.96 12.88 -7.33
CA GLY A 167 -13.25 11.62 -7.59
C GLY A 167 -11.77 11.65 -7.24
N VAL A 168 -11.27 12.71 -6.63
CA VAL A 168 -9.86 12.88 -6.26
C VAL A 168 -9.71 13.04 -4.75
N VAL A 169 -8.77 12.31 -4.17
CA VAL A 169 -8.31 12.50 -2.80
C VAL A 169 -6.98 13.23 -2.83
N HIS A 170 -6.93 14.41 -2.22
CA HIS A 170 -5.68 15.15 -2.03
C HIS A 170 -4.99 14.64 -0.74
N VAL A 171 -3.73 14.29 -0.86
CA VAL A 171 -2.92 13.83 0.27
C VAL A 171 -2.13 15.01 0.80
N PRO A 172 -2.29 15.39 2.08
CA PRO A 172 -1.57 16.53 2.64
C PRO A 172 -0.06 16.23 2.74
N ALA A 173 0.75 17.27 2.72
CA ALA A 173 2.19 17.13 2.93
C ALA A 173 2.50 16.56 4.32
N TRP A 174 3.63 15.85 4.45
CA TRP A 174 4.05 15.20 5.70
C TRP A 174 4.00 16.11 6.93
N ASN A 175 4.39 17.38 6.78
CA ASN A 175 4.44 18.36 7.87
C ASN A 175 3.15 19.19 8.01
N SER A 176 2.09 18.85 7.28
CA SER A 176 0.80 19.53 7.38
C SER A 176 0.16 19.32 8.76
N GLU A 177 -0.54 20.34 9.25
CA GLU A 177 -1.37 20.24 10.45
C GLU A 177 -2.54 19.27 10.32
N GLU A 178 -2.88 18.90 9.10
CA GLU A 178 -3.92 17.89 8.80
C GLU A 178 -3.48 16.48 9.11
N VAL A 179 -2.17 16.23 9.22
CA VAL A 179 -1.59 14.91 9.51
C VAL A 179 -1.44 14.72 11.01
N LYS A 180 -2.18 13.78 11.57
CA LYS A 180 -2.25 13.47 13.02
C LYS A 180 -1.57 12.11 13.30
N SER A 181 -1.12 11.94 14.54
CA SER A 181 -0.58 10.68 15.06
C SER A 181 -1.43 10.16 16.20
#